data_8e25be5671b705987dcdae9b56e97e5f
#
_entry.id   8e25be5671b705987dcdae9b56e97e5f
#
_cell.length_a   1.000
_cell.length_b   1.000
_cell.length_c   1.000
_cell.angle_alpha   90.00
_cell.angle_beta   90.00
_cell.angle_gamma   90.00
#
_symmetry.space_group_name_H-M   'P 1'
#
loop_
_entity.id
_entity.type
_entity.pdbx_description
1 polymer ?
#
loop_
_entity_poly.entity_id
_entity_poly.type
_entity_poly.pdbx_seq_one_letter_code
_entity_poly.pdbx_strand_id
1 'polypeptide(L)'
;RALERHPLVSDVIWAEAYLPQLEALAASLREAGALGLGAVFATAFLVTMMTVHLNVLHRRDEVDIRLLVGASATDVRMQFLIEAVCLGLLGGLIGGLAGGQVVEQAVAGLRGAVPAVAPLLAPVQPAGLIWLGAALGGLLAAAASLTATVRAVRQWRDFR
;
A
#
# COMPACT_ATOMS: atom_id res chain seq x y z
N ARG A 1 54.66 6.16 -8.62
CA ARG A 1 55.23 5.79 -7.29
C ARG A 1 55.28 6.94 -6.28
N ALA A 2 54.97 8.19 -6.62
CA ALA A 2 54.94 9.34 -5.68
C ALA A 2 53.52 9.66 -5.17
N LEU A 3 52.47 9.12 -5.74
CA LEU A 3 51.07 9.36 -5.38
C LEU A 3 50.49 8.40 -4.33
N GLU A 4 51.21 7.32 -3.98
CA GLU A 4 50.78 6.29 -3.03
C GLU A 4 50.97 6.67 -1.53
N ARG A 5 51.47 7.86 -1.23
CA ARG A 5 51.73 8.31 0.16
C ARG A 5 50.85 9.44 0.65
N HIS A 6 49.78 9.79 -0.05
CA HIS A 6 48.83 10.77 0.47
C HIS A 6 47.78 10.07 1.33
N PRO A 7 47.53 10.50 2.58
CA PRO A 7 46.56 9.87 3.48
C PRO A 7 45.13 9.86 2.91
N LEU A 8 44.84 10.76 1.98
CA LEU A 8 43.52 10.84 1.27
C LEU A 8 43.30 9.67 0.29
N VAL A 9 44.37 9.02 -0.20
CA VAL A 9 44.25 7.89 -1.14
C VAL A 9 43.92 6.59 -0.40
N SER A 10 44.34 6.49 0.88
CA SER A 10 44.03 5.33 1.71
C SER A 10 42.52 5.23 2.02
N ASP A 11 41.87 6.37 2.26
CA ASP A 11 40.41 6.41 2.53
C ASP A 11 39.56 6.03 1.33
N VAL A 12 39.99 6.34 0.10
CA VAL A 12 39.28 5.99 -1.13
C VAL A 12 39.28 4.47 -1.37
N ILE A 13 40.39 3.79 -1.09
CA ILE A 13 40.54 2.33 -1.28
C ILE A 13 39.60 1.57 -0.31
N TRP A 14 39.42 2.07 0.91
CA TRP A 14 38.49 1.47 1.87
C TRP A 14 37.04 1.65 1.46
N ALA A 15 36.70 2.79 0.87
CA ALA A 15 35.34 3.05 0.40
C ALA A 15 34.92 2.08 -0.74
N GLU A 16 35.80 1.79 -1.70
CA GLU A 16 35.50 0.86 -2.81
C GLU A 16 35.29 -0.58 -2.32
N ALA A 17 35.96 -1.01 -1.26
CA ALA A 17 35.81 -2.37 -0.73
C ALA A 17 34.45 -2.62 -0.04
N TYR A 18 33.82 -1.58 0.51
CA TYR A 18 32.54 -1.69 1.21
C TYR A 18 31.33 -1.38 0.33
N LEU A 19 31.50 -0.71 -0.80
CA LEU A 19 30.41 -0.36 -1.73
C LEU A 19 29.57 -1.58 -2.15
N PRO A 20 30.15 -2.70 -2.59
CA PRO A 20 29.34 -3.87 -3.01
C PRO A 20 28.57 -4.51 -1.85
N GLN A 21 29.09 -4.43 -0.62
CA GLN A 21 28.39 -4.94 0.56
C GLN A 21 27.20 -4.05 0.92
N LEU A 22 27.35 -2.73 0.81
CA LEU A 22 26.27 -1.77 1.05
C LEU A 22 25.19 -1.89 -0.02
N GLU A 23 25.56 -2.07 -1.29
CA GLU A 23 24.62 -2.30 -2.38
C GLU A 23 23.83 -3.61 -2.19
N ALA A 24 24.52 -4.70 -1.80
CA ALA A 24 23.87 -5.97 -1.51
C ALA A 24 22.89 -5.87 -0.32
N LEU A 25 23.28 -5.13 0.74
CA LEU A 25 22.41 -4.87 1.87
C LEU A 25 21.19 -4.02 1.47
N ALA A 26 21.39 -2.97 0.69
CA ALA A 26 20.32 -2.13 0.19
C ALA A 26 19.35 -2.92 -0.72
N ALA A 27 19.88 -3.80 -1.57
CA ALA A 27 19.09 -4.67 -2.42
C ALA A 27 18.24 -5.66 -1.59
N SER A 28 18.83 -6.33 -0.61
CA SER A 28 18.11 -7.25 0.27
C SER A 28 17.03 -6.56 1.12
N LEU A 29 17.30 -5.35 1.62
CA LEU A 29 16.30 -4.55 2.31
C LEU A 29 15.15 -4.12 1.40
N ARG A 30 15.45 -3.77 0.16
CA ARG A 30 14.43 -3.42 -0.84
C ARG A 30 13.54 -4.62 -1.19
N GLU A 31 14.13 -5.79 -1.39
CA GLU A 31 13.38 -7.03 -1.65
C GLU A 31 12.52 -7.43 -0.46
N ALA A 32 13.06 -7.42 0.75
CA ALA A 32 12.31 -7.70 1.97
C ALA A 32 11.16 -6.69 2.16
N GLY A 33 11.40 -5.41 1.89
CA GLY A 33 10.38 -4.36 1.94
C GLY A 33 9.29 -4.58 0.90
N ALA A 34 9.64 -4.95 -0.32
CA ALA A 34 8.67 -5.25 -1.38
C ALA A 34 7.80 -6.46 -1.05
N LEU A 35 8.39 -7.53 -0.52
CA LEU A 35 7.66 -8.72 -0.06
C LEU A 35 6.73 -8.40 1.11
N GLY A 36 7.21 -7.64 2.10
CA GLY A 36 6.40 -7.19 3.23
C GLY A 36 5.21 -6.33 2.78
N LEU A 37 5.45 -5.38 1.90
CA LEU A 37 4.41 -4.54 1.31
C LEU A 37 3.39 -5.38 0.53
N GLY A 38 3.84 -6.33 -0.28
CA GLY A 38 2.99 -7.26 -1.01
C GLY A 38 2.09 -8.09 -0.08
N ALA A 39 2.63 -8.60 1.02
CA ALA A 39 1.87 -9.35 2.02
C ALA A 39 0.80 -8.48 2.70
N VAL A 40 1.12 -7.23 3.05
CA VAL A 40 0.14 -6.27 3.60
C VAL A 40 -0.98 -6.00 2.61
N PHE A 41 -0.66 -5.74 1.34
CA PHE A 41 -1.68 -5.53 0.30
C PHE A 41 -2.56 -6.76 0.09
N ALA A 42 -1.98 -7.96 0.05
CA ALA A 42 -2.74 -9.21 -0.10
C ALA A 42 -3.70 -9.42 1.09
N THR A 43 -3.23 -9.20 2.31
CA THR A 43 -4.05 -9.31 3.51
C THR A 43 -5.18 -8.29 3.52
N ALA A 44 -4.89 -7.02 3.20
CA ALA A 44 -5.90 -5.96 3.12
C ALA A 44 -6.96 -6.28 2.05
N PHE A 45 -6.54 -6.78 0.89
CA PHE A 45 -7.45 -7.22 -0.17
C PHE A 45 -8.37 -8.36 0.30
N LEU A 46 -7.82 -9.39 0.93
CA LEU A 46 -8.59 -10.53 1.44
C LEU A 46 -9.59 -10.12 2.51
N VAL A 47 -9.16 -9.29 3.47
CA VAL A 47 -10.04 -8.78 4.53
C VAL A 47 -11.17 -7.94 3.93
N THR A 48 -10.86 -7.02 3.02
CA THR A 48 -11.89 -6.20 2.36
C THR A 48 -12.86 -7.06 1.57
N MET A 49 -12.36 -8.01 0.80
CA MET A 49 -13.19 -8.93 0.03
C MET A 49 -14.12 -9.75 0.93
N MET A 50 -13.60 -10.26 2.07
CA MET A 50 -14.39 -11.03 3.03
C MET A 50 -15.46 -10.17 3.70
N THR A 51 -15.12 -8.95 4.08
CA THR A 51 -16.04 -7.98 4.70
C THR A 51 -17.19 -7.63 3.74
N VAL A 52 -16.88 -7.32 2.47
CA VAL A 52 -17.92 -7.03 1.47
C VAL A 52 -18.80 -8.26 1.24
N HIS A 53 -18.20 -9.45 1.16
CA HIS A 53 -18.95 -10.70 0.99
C HIS A 53 -19.93 -10.94 2.14
N LEU A 54 -19.49 -10.75 3.38
CA LEU A 54 -20.33 -10.88 4.57
C LEU A 54 -21.44 -9.81 4.61
N ASN A 55 -21.15 -8.57 4.24
CA ASN A 55 -22.15 -7.52 4.16
C ASN A 55 -23.26 -7.82 3.15
N VAL A 56 -22.89 -8.35 1.97
CA VAL A 56 -23.86 -8.78 0.95
C VAL A 56 -24.73 -9.95 1.48
N LEU A 57 -24.13 -10.91 2.18
CA LEU A 57 -24.85 -12.02 2.79
C LEU A 57 -25.80 -11.57 3.90
N HIS A 58 -25.39 -10.60 4.71
CA HIS A 58 -26.17 -10.12 5.84
C HIS A 58 -27.39 -9.29 5.39
N ARG A 59 -27.29 -8.64 4.23
CA ARG A 59 -28.39 -7.82 3.64
C ARG A 59 -29.16 -8.54 2.54
N ARG A 60 -29.15 -9.88 2.51
CA ARG A 60 -29.84 -10.67 1.47
C ARG A 60 -31.28 -10.31 1.30
N ASP A 61 -32.04 -10.22 2.39
CA ASP A 61 -33.48 -9.96 2.37
C ASP A 61 -33.79 -8.57 1.78
N GLU A 62 -32.96 -7.57 2.09
CA GLU A 62 -33.09 -6.22 1.53
C GLU A 62 -32.79 -6.19 0.03
N VAL A 63 -31.76 -6.92 -0.39
CA VAL A 63 -31.37 -7.04 -1.80
C VAL A 63 -32.45 -7.77 -2.60
N ASP A 64 -33.02 -8.84 -2.06
CA ASP A 64 -34.09 -9.62 -2.71
C ASP A 64 -35.37 -8.78 -2.87
N ILE A 65 -35.76 -8.00 -1.86
CA ILE A 65 -36.91 -7.07 -1.95
C ILE A 65 -36.66 -6.02 -3.04
N ARG A 66 -35.49 -5.43 -3.12
CA ARG A 66 -35.14 -4.43 -4.14
C ARG A 66 -35.20 -5.02 -5.56
N LEU A 67 -34.70 -6.24 -5.75
CA LEU A 67 -34.74 -6.94 -7.03
C LEU A 67 -36.20 -7.28 -7.43
N LEU A 68 -37.07 -7.62 -6.47
CA LEU A 68 -38.49 -7.87 -6.71
C LEU A 68 -39.26 -6.61 -7.12
N VAL A 69 -38.88 -5.44 -6.62
CA VAL A 69 -39.45 -4.12 -6.94
C VAL A 69 -38.92 -3.58 -8.29
N GLY A 70 -37.94 -4.29 -8.92
CA GLY A 70 -37.44 -3.94 -10.24
C GLY A 70 -36.11 -3.20 -10.25
N ALA A 71 -35.38 -3.12 -9.11
CA ALA A 71 -34.03 -2.59 -9.11
C ALA A 71 -33.09 -3.47 -9.94
N SER A 72 -32.17 -2.86 -10.68
CA SER A 72 -31.20 -3.61 -11.46
C SER A 72 -30.09 -4.18 -10.54
N ALA A 73 -29.55 -5.35 -10.89
CA ALA A 73 -28.40 -5.91 -10.19
C ALA A 73 -27.18 -4.98 -10.21
N THR A 74 -27.13 -4.06 -11.16
CA THR A 74 -26.09 -3.04 -11.29
C THR A 74 -26.24 -1.98 -10.20
N ASP A 75 -27.44 -1.54 -9.88
CA ASP A 75 -27.70 -0.52 -8.86
C ASP A 75 -27.26 -1.01 -7.48
N VAL A 76 -27.55 -2.27 -7.18
CA VAL A 76 -27.11 -2.92 -5.93
C VAL A 76 -25.57 -2.97 -5.85
N ARG A 77 -24.91 -3.36 -6.95
CA ARG A 77 -23.45 -3.41 -7.00
C ARG A 77 -22.80 -2.04 -6.81
N MET A 78 -23.37 -1.00 -7.43
CA MET A 78 -22.85 0.36 -7.34
C MET A 78 -22.89 0.89 -5.91
N GLN A 79 -23.91 0.59 -5.14
CA GLN A 79 -24.01 0.98 -3.75
C GLN A 79 -22.84 0.41 -2.91
N PHE A 80 -22.58 -0.91 -3.02
CA PHE A 80 -21.47 -1.56 -2.32
C PHE A 80 -20.10 -1.07 -2.82
N LEU A 81 -19.98 -0.76 -4.11
CA LEU A 81 -18.76 -0.22 -4.68
C LEU A 81 -18.44 1.16 -4.11
N ILE A 82 -19.43 2.06 -4.06
CA ILE A 82 -19.25 3.41 -3.52
C ILE A 82 -18.87 3.35 -2.04
N GLU A 83 -19.56 2.53 -1.24
CA GLU A 83 -19.25 2.33 0.18
C GLU A 83 -17.80 1.84 0.37
N ALA A 84 -17.40 0.82 -0.39
CA ALA A 84 -16.04 0.27 -0.31
C ALA A 84 -14.97 1.29 -0.72
N VAL A 85 -15.21 2.05 -1.81
CA VAL A 85 -14.29 3.09 -2.27
C VAL A 85 -14.14 4.20 -1.24
N CYS A 86 -15.25 4.68 -0.66
CA CYS A 86 -15.21 5.70 0.40
C CYS A 86 -14.38 5.23 1.61
N LEU A 87 -14.60 4.00 2.07
CA LEU A 87 -13.84 3.42 3.16
C LEU A 87 -12.36 3.22 2.79
N GLY A 88 -12.08 2.78 1.56
CA GLY A 88 -10.73 2.61 1.05
C GLY A 88 -9.96 3.95 0.94
N LEU A 89 -10.63 5.01 0.49
CA LEU A 89 -10.06 6.36 0.45
C LEU A 89 -9.75 6.87 1.85
N LEU A 90 -10.68 6.75 2.79
CA LEU A 90 -10.50 7.17 4.19
C LEU A 90 -9.37 6.39 4.87
N GLY A 91 -9.37 5.06 4.73
CA GLY A 91 -8.30 4.21 5.25
C GLY A 91 -6.94 4.53 4.64
N GLY A 92 -6.90 4.78 3.33
CA GLY A 92 -5.70 5.18 2.61
C GLY A 92 -5.18 6.56 3.01
N LEU A 93 -6.07 7.53 3.28
CA LEU A 93 -5.71 8.84 3.83
C LEU A 93 -5.08 8.72 5.21
N ILE A 94 -5.72 7.99 6.13
CA ILE A 94 -5.21 7.77 7.49
C ILE A 94 -3.88 7.03 7.44
N GLY A 95 -3.78 5.96 6.64
CA GLY A 95 -2.56 5.21 6.43
C GLY A 95 -1.43 6.04 5.83
N GLY A 96 -1.74 6.89 4.86
CA GLY A 96 -0.79 7.83 4.25
C GLY A 96 -0.28 8.88 5.23
N LEU A 97 -1.15 9.42 6.09
CA LEU A 97 -0.76 10.35 7.16
C LEU A 97 0.16 9.67 8.16
N ALA A 98 -0.23 8.52 8.69
CA ALA A 98 0.57 7.78 9.68
C ALA A 98 1.92 7.32 9.08
N GLY A 99 1.90 6.76 7.87
CA GLY A 99 3.08 6.33 7.15
C GLY A 99 4.03 7.50 6.85
N GLY A 100 3.50 8.65 6.45
CA GLY A 100 4.27 9.87 6.24
C GLY A 100 5.05 10.31 7.48
N GLN A 101 4.40 10.29 8.64
CA GLN A 101 5.07 10.63 9.91
C GLN A 101 6.17 9.64 10.29
N VAL A 102 5.93 8.35 10.10
CA VAL A 102 6.94 7.30 10.37
C VAL A 102 8.17 7.50 9.47
N VAL A 103 7.96 7.75 8.17
CA VAL A 103 9.06 8.00 7.22
C VAL A 103 9.82 9.27 7.59
N GLU A 104 9.13 10.35 7.95
CA GLU A 104 9.75 11.61 8.35
C GLU A 104 10.62 11.44 9.60
N GLN A 105 10.13 10.74 10.63
CA GLN A 105 10.88 10.42 11.85
C GLN A 105 12.10 9.53 11.55
N ALA A 106 11.95 8.52 10.69
CA ALA A 106 13.06 7.66 10.29
C ALA A 106 14.16 8.44 9.56
N VAL A 107 13.77 9.32 8.62
CA VAL A 107 14.71 10.19 7.89
C VAL A 107 15.39 11.18 8.83
N ALA A 108 14.65 11.78 9.77
CA ALA A 108 15.22 12.69 10.78
C ALA A 108 16.22 11.97 11.69
N GLY A 109 15.90 10.76 12.12
CA GLY A 109 16.81 9.91 12.90
C GLY A 109 18.10 9.58 12.15
N LEU A 110 18.00 9.22 10.87
CA LEU A 110 19.19 8.96 10.04
C LEU A 110 20.06 10.21 9.85
N ARG A 111 19.44 11.38 9.61
CA ARG A 111 20.18 12.65 9.48
C ARG A 111 20.94 13.01 10.77
N GLY A 112 20.36 12.71 11.92
CA GLY A 112 21.01 12.94 13.22
C GLY A 112 22.14 11.95 13.50
N ALA A 113 21.97 10.67 13.14
CA ALA A 113 22.94 9.62 13.37
C ALA A 113 24.15 9.69 12.43
N VAL A 114 23.95 10.08 11.16
CA VAL A 114 25.00 10.11 10.13
C VAL A 114 24.90 11.43 9.34
N PRO A 115 25.50 12.52 9.83
CA PRO A 115 25.44 13.84 9.18
C PRO A 115 25.94 13.85 7.73
N ALA A 116 26.86 12.95 7.38
CA ALA A 116 27.41 12.84 6.03
C ALA A 116 26.40 12.45 4.95
N VAL A 117 25.32 11.74 5.31
CA VAL A 117 24.25 11.35 4.37
C VAL A 117 23.10 12.36 4.32
N ALA A 118 23.08 13.35 5.20
CA ALA A 118 22.00 14.36 5.23
C ALA A 118 21.75 15.05 3.88
N PRO A 119 22.77 15.46 3.09
CA PRO A 119 22.56 16.10 1.80
C PRO A 119 22.07 15.13 0.71
N LEU A 120 22.23 13.81 0.89
CA LEU A 120 21.79 12.79 -0.06
C LEU A 120 20.33 12.39 0.16
N LEU A 121 19.79 12.66 1.35
CA LEU A 121 18.40 12.36 1.67
C LEU A 121 17.50 13.49 1.16
N ALA A 122 16.82 13.25 0.04
CA ALA A 122 15.82 14.18 -0.49
C ALA A 122 14.73 14.47 0.57
N PRO A 123 14.18 15.67 0.62
CA PRO A 123 13.06 15.97 1.48
C PRO A 123 11.85 15.14 1.05
N VAL A 124 11.35 14.32 1.96
CA VAL A 124 10.13 13.54 1.73
C VAL A 124 8.94 14.50 1.80
N GLN A 125 8.18 14.62 0.71
CA GLN A 125 6.95 15.40 0.72
C GLN A 125 5.81 14.54 1.28
N PRO A 126 5.35 14.81 2.53
CA PRO A 126 4.31 13.98 3.17
C PRO A 126 2.98 14.04 2.39
N ALA A 127 2.68 15.15 1.72
CA ALA A 127 1.49 15.29 0.90
C ALA A 127 1.41 14.24 -0.23
N GLY A 128 2.52 13.94 -0.89
CA GLY A 128 2.56 12.91 -1.93
C GLY A 128 2.21 11.51 -1.42
N LEU A 129 2.69 11.16 -0.24
CA LEU A 129 2.41 9.87 0.41
C LEU A 129 0.94 9.75 0.82
N ILE A 130 0.31 10.84 1.26
CA ILE A 130 -1.10 10.87 1.65
C ILE A 130 -1.98 10.58 0.43
N TRP A 131 -1.77 11.29 -0.67
CA TRP A 131 -2.55 11.10 -1.89
C TRP A 131 -2.32 9.73 -2.53
N LEU A 132 -1.09 9.24 -2.49
CA LEU A 132 -0.75 7.90 -2.98
C LEU A 132 -1.42 6.82 -2.12
N GLY A 133 -1.41 6.98 -0.80
CA GLY A 133 -2.13 6.10 0.12
C GLY A 133 -3.63 6.08 -0.15
N ALA A 134 -4.25 7.24 -0.31
CA ALA A 134 -5.67 7.37 -0.65
C ALA A 134 -6.00 6.68 -1.98
N ALA A 135 -5.22 6.94 -3.03
CA ALA A 135 -5.43 6.34 -4.35
C ALA A 135 -5.30 4.81 -4.32
N LEU A 136 -4.25 4.30 -3.69
CA LEU A 136 -4.03 2.86 -3.55
C LEU A 136 -5.12 2.19 -2.71
N GLY A 137 -5.52 2.80 -1.60
CA GLY A 137 -6.61 2.32 -0.74
C GLY A 137 -7.95 2.26 -1.48
N GLY A 138 -8.28 3.31 -2.21
CA GLY A 138 -9.49 3.37 -3.03
C GLY A 138 -9.52 2.33 -4.16
N LEU A 139 -8.41 2.19 -4.90
CA LEU A 139 -8.28 1.20 -5.97
C LEU A 139 -8.39 -0.24 -5.44
N LEU A 140 -7.73 -0.53 -4.32
CA LEU A 140 -7.73 -1.85 -3.69
C LEU A 140 -9.14 -2.21 -3.20
N ALA A 141 -9.82 -1.27 -2.56
CA ALA A 141 -11.19 -1.44 -2.11
C ALA A 141 -12.17 -1.63 -3.28
N ALA A 142 -12.01 -0.88 -4.36
CA ALA A 142 -12.81 -1.05 -5.59
C ALA A 142 -12.63 -2.44 -6.20
N ALA A 143 -11.38 -2.89 -6.35
CA ALA A 143 -11.08 -4.22 -6.89
C ALA A 143 -11.64 -5.34 -6.01
N ALA A 144 -11.49 -5.23 -4.69
CA ALA A 144 -12.02 -6.21 -3.73
C ALA A 144 -13.55 -6.25 -3.75
N SER A 145 -14.22 -5.08 -3.80
CA SER A 145 -15.68 -4.98 -3.86
C SER A 145 -16.23 -5.56 -5.16
N LEU A 146 -15.60 -5.27 -6.31
CA LEU A 146 -16.02 -5.84 -7.60
C LEU A 146 -15.90 -7.36 -7.62
N THR A 147 -14.80 -7.91 -7.11
CA THR A 147 -14.61 -9.37 -7.07
C THR A 147 -15.60 -10.05 -6.12
N ALA A 148 -15.88 -9.47 -4.96
CA ALA A 148 -16.81 -9.99 -3.98
C ALA A 148 -18.26 -9.99 -4.53
N THR A 149 -18.70 -8.87 -5.12
CA THR A 149 -20.05 -8.72 -5.64
C THR A 149 -20.30 -9.59 -6.89
N VAL A 150 -19.31 -9.74 -7.78
CA VAL A 150 -19.44 -10.63 -8.95
C VAL A 150 -19.59 -12.09 -8.50
N ARG A 151 -18.84 -12.54 -7.49
CA ARG A 151 -18.96 -13.90 -6.96
C ARG A 151 -20.32 -14.14 -6.30
N ALA A 152 -20.79 -13.19 -5.48
CA ALA A 152 -22.07 -13.29 -4.81
C ALA A 152 -23.24 -13.40 -5.81
N VAL A 153 -23.26 -12.57 -6.87
CA VAL A 153 -24.32 -12.59 -7.89
C VAL A 153 -24.29 -13.85 -8.75
N ARG A 154 -23.10 -14.43 -9.02
CA ARG A 154 -23.02 -15.72 -9.75
C ARG A 154 -23.64 -16.86 -8.96
N GLN A 155 -23.36 -16.94 -7.67
CA GLN A 155 -23.96 -17.97 -6.81
C GLN A 155 -25.50 -17.90 -6.79
N TRP A 156 -26.09 -16.69 -6.81
CA TRP A 156 -27.56 -16.56 -6.82
C TRP A 156 -28.22 -17.00 -8.14
N ARG A 157 -27.50 -16.94 -9.26
CA ARG A 157 -28.01 -17.38 -10.55
C ARG A 157 -28.06 -18.89 -10.68
N ASP A 158 -27.15 -19.61 -9.97
CA ASP A 158 -27.08 -21.07 -10.03
C ASP A 158 -28.11 -21.76 -9.11
N PHE A 159 -28.82 -21.00 -8.28
CA PHE A 159 -29.91 -21.49 -7.42
C PHE A 159 -31.32 -21.24 -7.97
N ARG A 160 -31.44 -20.67 -9.16
CA ARG A 160 -32.72 -20.53 -9.91
C ARG A 160 -32.76 -21.49 -11.08
#